data_c6bd59ba6f04379341d66bf86436a8c0
#
_entry.id   c6bd59ba6f04379341d66bf86436a8c0
#
_cell.length_a   1.000
_cell.length_b   1.000
_cell.length_c   1.000
_cell.angle_alpha   90.00
_cell.angle_beta   90.00
_cell.angle_gamma   90.00
#
_symmetry.space_group_name_H-M   'P 1'
#
loop_
_entity.id
_entity.type
_entity.pdbx_description
1 polymer ?
#
loop_
_entity_poly.entity_id
_entity_poly.type
_entity_poly.pdbx_seq_one_letter_code
_entity_poly.pdbx_strand_id
1 'polypeptide(L)'
;PPNVWSDGNNVKTDEGSIRKLPGYAEVMETCPVAPYLLTQLTLGLPEFWIVGGLAKIYVYDNTNKSTLLNGAITDPDVTTDITVDSTAGFEDVGTITIGTEDITYTAKTATTFTGTIARGANSTTPATHIDDSTVSRANVWYDVTRTSGDYSTTAAENWTATIIGGVLVMTNGFDDPQYWALTDGIPLSTTKMQDLNNFPSLTALDGAITGTGVPSPDEIVVDSTADFPITG
;
A
#
# COMPACT_ATOMS: atom_id res chain seq x y z
N PRO A 1 -35.51 -15.27 -33.06
CA PRO A 1 -36.04 -14.43 -32.03
C PRO A 1 -35.19 -13.18 -31.91
N PRO A 2 -35.82 -12.10 -32.19
CA PRO A 2 -35.12 -10.83 -32.04
C PRO A 2 -35.12 -10.51 -30.57
N ASN A 3 -34.15 -10.25 -29.90
CA ASN A 3 -34.03 -9.72 -28.52
C ASN A 3 -33.10 -10.52 -27.63
N VAL A 4 -32.12 -11.17 -28.22
CA VAL A 4 -30.97 -11.63 -27.44
C VAL A 4 -29.89 -10.56 -27.51
N TRP A 5 -29.62 -9.91 -26.39
CA TRP A 5 -28.47 -9.04 -26.24
C TRP A 5 -27.21 -9.89 -26.34
N SER A 6 -26.41 -9.69 -27.36
CA SER A 6 -25.23 -10.52 -27.63
C SER A 6 -23.91 -9.89 -27.13
N ASP A 7 -23.91 -8.59 -26.90
CA ASP A 7 -22.72 -7.86 -26.39
C ASP A 7 -23.09 -6.48 -25.84
N GLY A 8 -22.42 -6.04 -24.81
CA GLY A 8 -22.62 -4.72 -24.20
C GLY A 8 -21.44 -4.26 -23.39
N ASN A 9 -20.85 -3.16 -23.82
CA ASN A 9 -19.76 -2.50 -23.11
C ASN A 9 -20.28 -1.26 -22.38
N ASN A 10 -19.89 -1.08 -21.12
CA ASN A 10 -20.27 0.07 -20.29
C ASN A 10 -21.77 0.28 -20.13
N VAL A 11 -22.52 -0.80 -19.98
CA VAL A 11 -23.96 -0.77 -19.71
C VAL A 11 -24.31 -1.59 -18.49
N LYS A 12 -25.36 -1.19 -17.78
CA LYS A 12 -25.99 -1.98 -16.72
C LYS A 12 -27.47 -2.19 -17.05
N THR A 13 -28.01 -3.29 -16.58
CA THR A 13 -29.45 -3.50 -16.56
C THR A 13 -30.01 -3.02 -15.22
N ASP A 14 -31.03 -2.19 -15.28
CA ASP A 14 -31.67 -1.61 -14.12
C ASP A 14 -33.17 -1.60 -14.35
N GLU A 15 -33.91 -2.30 -13.51
CA GLU A 15 -35.38 -2.44 -13.61
C GLU A 15 -35.89 -2.78 -15.01
N GLY A 16 -35.21 -3.71 -15.71
CA GLY A 16 -35.59 -4.12 -17.07
C GLY A 16 -35.18 -3.15 -18.19
N SER A 17 -34.50 -2.07 -17.86
CA SER A 17 -33.95 -1.11 -18.81
C SER A 17 -32.44 -1.22 -18.90
N ILE A 18 -31.89 -1.00 -20.09
CA ILE A 18 -30.44 -0.91 -20.32
C ILE A 18 -30.03 0.54 -20.20
N ARG A 19 -29.13 0.84 -19.28
CA ARG A 19 -28.58 2.18 -19.10
C ARG A 19 -27.08 2.19 -19.36
N LYS A 20 -26.61 3.25 -20.00
CA LYS A 20 -25.18 3.50 -20.13
C LYS A 20 -24.62 3.79 -18.74
N LEU A 21 -23.52 3.12 -18.38
CA LEU A 21 -22.76 3.52 -17.21
C LEU A 21 -22.14 4.91 -17.46
N PRO A 22 -22.11 5.77 -16.46
CA PRO A 22 -21.30 6.99 -16.54
C PRO A 22 -19.85 6.61 -16.82
N GLY A 23 -19.15 7.44 -17.59
CA GLY A 23 -17.73 7.23 -17.87
C GLY A 23 -16.92 7.06 -16.58
N TYR A 24 -15.88 6.25 -16.64
CA TYR A 24 -14.94 6.12 -15.53
C TYR A 24 -14.02 7.34 -15.52
N ALA A 25 -13.84 7.93 -14.35
CA ALA A 25 -12.72 8.83 -14.10
C ALA A 25 -11.64 8.02 -13.37
N GLU A 26 -10.39 8.21 -13.73
CA GLU A 26 -9.27 7.69 -12.98
C GLU A 26 -9.26 8.40 -11.60
N VAL A 27 -9.28 7.61 -10.54
CA VAL A 27 -9.31 8.12 -9.15
C VAL A 27 -8.04 7.80 -8.39
N MET A 28 -7.17 7.00 -8.98
CA MET A 28 -5.89 6.56 -8.44
C MET A 28 -4.87 6.52 -9.56
N GLU A 29 -3.61 6.76 -9.23
CA GLU A 29 -2.49 6.50 -10.12
C GLU A 29 -2.44 5.02 -10.54
N THR A 30 -1.86 4.76 -11.71
CA THR A 30 -1.71 3.40 -12.23
C THR A 30 -1.03 2.50 -11.20
N CYS A 31 -1.67 1.38 -10.85
CA CYS A 31 -1.13 0.41 -9.92
C CYS A 31 0.17 -0.21 -10.47
N PRO A 32 1.27 -0.23 -9.69
CA PRO A 32 2.57 -0.74 -10.15
C PRO A 32 2.60 -2.23 -10.48
N VAL A 33 1.62 -3.00 -10.01
CA VAL A 33 1.51 -4.45 -10.19
C VAL A 33 0.11 -4.86 -10.58
N ALA A 34 -0.03 -6.00 -11.23
CA ALA A 34 -1.35 -6.61 -11.42
C ALA A 34 -1.96 -6.95 -10.05
N PRO A 35 -3.16 -6.46 -9.73
CA PRO A 35 -3.79 -6.68 -8.43
C PRO A 35 -4.39 -8.09 -8.35
N TYR A 36 -3.89 -8.89 -7.41
CA TYR A 36 -4.47 -10.17 -7.00
C TYR A 36 -5.29 -10.04 -5.71
N LEU A 37 -5.02 -9.01 -4.94
CA LEU A 37 -5.85 -8.54 -3.83
C LEU A 37 -5.94 -7.03 -3.88
N LEU A 38 -7.12 -6.49 -3.67
CA LEU A 38 -7.34 -5.09 -3.36
C LEU A 38 -8.18 -5.02 -2.09
N THR A 39 -7.66 -4.39 -1.06
CA THR A 39 -8.37 -4.19 0.20
C THR A 39 -8.15 -2.78 0.72
N GLN A 40 -9.10 -2.32 1.52
CA GLN A 40 -9.01 -1.01 2.17
C GLN A 40 -8.66 -1.21 3.64
N LEU A 41 -7.71 -0.45 4.12
CA LEU A 41 -7.35 -0.37 5.53
C LEU A 41 -7.86 0.96 6.08
N THR A 42 -8.84 0.88 6.95
CA THR A 42 -9.38 2.03 7.67
C THR A 42 -8.91 1.99 9.12
N LEU A 43 -7.95 2.83 9.44
CA LEU A 43 -7.41 3.01 10.79
C LEU A 43 -7.90 4.32 11.42
N GLY A 44 -9.16 4.69 11.15
CA GLY A 44 -9.64 6.03 11.37
C GLY A 44 -9.40 6.89 10.11
N LEU A 45 -8.86 8.07 10.25
CA LEU A 45 -8.30 8.84 9.11
C LEU A 45 -6.78 8.81 9.26
N PRO A 46 -6.00 8.48 8.23
CA PRO A 46 -6.33 8.30 6.82
C PRO A 46 -6.76 6.87 6.44
N GLU A 47 -7.42 6.76 5.29
CA GLU A 47 -7.74 5.49 4.64
C GLU A 47 -6.64 5.13 3.64
N PHE A 48 -6.22 3.86 3.64
CA PHE A 48 -5.24 3.34 2.71
C PHE A 48 -5.83 2.24 1.85
N TRP A 49 -5.41 2.19 0.59
CA TRP A 49 -5.69 1.05 -0.28
C TRP A 49 -4.45 0.18 -0.38
N ILE A 50 -4.63 -1.12 -0.18
CA ILE A 50 -3.56 -2.09 -0.21
C ILE A 50 -3.77 -3.02 -1.39
N VAL A 51 -2.72 -3.20 -2.19
CA VAL A 51 -2.69 -4.12 -3.32
C VAL A 51 -1.65 -5.20 -3.07
N GLY A 52 -2.09 -6.45 -3.10
CA GLY A 52 -1.22 -7.62 -3.18
C GLY A 52 -1.03 -8.01 -4.64
N GLY A 53 0.19 -7.95 -5.14
CA GLY A 53 0.64 -8.53 -6.40
C GLY A 53 1.20 -9.94 -6.19
N LEU A 54 1.79 -10.54 -7.23
CA LEU A 54 2.42 -11.86 -7.10
C LEU A 54 3.66 -11.82 -6.20
N ALA A 55 4.50 -10.83 -6.39
CA ALA A 55 5.78 -10.73 -5.69
C ALA A 55 5.84 -9.59 -4.70
N LYS A 56 4.96 -8.62 -4.81
CA LYS A 56 5.05 -7.35 -4.08
C LYS A 56 3.71 -6.89 -3.54
N ILE A 57 3.77 -6.12 -2.45
CA ILE A 57 2.61 -5.46 -1.84
C ILE A 57 2.83 -3.95 -1.90
N TYR A 58 1.80 -3.23 -2.30
CA TYR A 58 1.80 -1.78 -2.38
C TYR A 58 0.67 -1.19 -1.54
N VAL A 59 0.93 -0.02 -1.01
CA VAL A 59 -0.06 0.81 -0.32
C VAL A 59 -0.23 2.12 -1.08
N TYR A 60 -1.46 2.47 -1.39
CA TYR A 60 -1.82 3.77 -1.94
C TYR A 60 -2.26 4.69 -0.82
N ASP A 61 -1.56 5.79 -0.71
CA ASP A 61 -1.91 6.85 0.23
C ASP A 61 -2.68 7.94 -0.50
N ASN A 62 -3.96 8.02 -0.22
CA ASN A 62 -4.85 9.05 -0.74
C ASN A 62 -5.01 10.26 0.18
N THR A 63 -4.23 10.34 1.25
CA THR A 63 -4.26 11.52 2.12
C THR A 63 -3.70 12.73 1.40
N ASN A 64 -4.56 13.69 1.12
CA ASN A 64 -4.15 14.97 0.57
C ASN A 64 -3.32 15.72 1.63
N LYS A 65 -2.05 15.89 1.36
CA LYS A 65 -1.19 16.78 2.12
C LYS A 65 -0.94 18.03 1.28
N SER A 66 -1.12 19.18 1.87
CA SER A 66 -0.86 20.45 1.21
C SER A 66 -0.28 21.46 2.18
N THR A 67 0.49 22.36 1.62
CA THR A 67 1.07 23.54 2.27
C THR A 67 1.08 24.68 1.26
N LEU A 68 1.52 25.84 1.65
CA LEU A 68 1.69 26.97 0.75
C LEU A 68 3.17 27.21 0.47
N LEU A 69 3.47 27.61 -0.76
CA LEU A 69 4.78 28.05 -1.17
C LEU A 69 5.11 29.35 -0.42
N ASN A 70 6.29 29.44 0.16
CA ASN A 70 6.76 30.63 0.85
C ASN A 70 7.87 31.29 0.04
N GLY A 71 7.50 32.27 -0.76
CA GLY A 71 8.32 32.90 -1.77
C GLY A 71 8.11 32.34 -3.17
N ALA A 72 8.06 33.21 -4.17
CA ALA A 72 7.81 32.83 -5.56
C ALA A 72 9.00 32.07 -6.18
N ILE A 73 8.72 31.08 -7.02
CA ILE A 73 9.71 30.47 -7.93
C ILE A 73 9.60 31.20 -9.27
N THR A 74 10.53 32.12 -9.51
CA THR A 74 10.51 32.99 -10.69
C THR A 74 11.27 32.42 -11.88
N ASP A 75 12.11 31.43 -11.67
CA ASP A 75 12.90 30.76 -12.71
C ASP A 75 12.60 29.26 -12.71
N PRO A 76 12.03 28.73 -13.81
CA PRO A 76 11.66 27.32 -13.91
C PRO A 76 12.88 26.38 -13.95
N ASP A 77 14.05 26.89 -14.34
CA ASP A 77 15.28 26.08 -14.45
C ASP A 77 16.07 25.98 -13.14
N VAL A 78 15.66 26.74 -12.11
CA VAL A 78 16.34 26.73 -10.82
C VAL A 78 15.98 25.47 -10.02
N THR A 79 17.01 24.77 -9.60
CA THR A 79 16.94 23.55 -8.76
C THR A 79 17.31 23.84 -7.30
N THR A 80 16.99 25.05 -6.81
CA THR A 80 17.22 25.44 -5.42
C THR A 80 16.17 24.84 -4.50
N ASP A 81 16.46 24.89 -3.21
CA ASP A 81 15.52 24.51 -2.15
C ASP A 81 14.17 25.22 -2.30
N ILE A 82 13.08 24.48 -2.06
CA ILE A 82 11.72 25.00 -2.15
C ILE A 82 11.21 25.27 -0.74
N THR A 83 11.05 26.54 -0.42
CA THR A 83 10.56 26.97 0.88
C THR A 83 9.04 26.98 0.91
N VAL A 84 8.46 26.47 1.97
CA VAL A 84 7.02 26.35 2.20
C VAL A 84 6.69 26.71 3.66
N ASP A 85 5.42 26.92 3.96
CA ASP A 85 4.99 27.23 5.32
C ASP A 85 5.27 26.08 6.30
N SER A 86 5.09 24.84 5.86
CA SER A 86 5.35 23.65 6.67
C SER A 86 5.51 22.41 5.78
N THR A 87 6.48 21.58 6.10
CA THR A 87 6.65 20.25 5.48
C THR A 87 6.07 19.12 6.34
N ALA A 88 5.32 19.46 7.40
CA ALA A 88 4.69 18.45 8.26
C ALA A 88 3.72 17.57 7.46
N GLY A 89 3.86 16.27 7.60
CA GLY A 89 3.06 15.27 6.89
C GLY A 89 3.52 14.94 5.47
N PHE A 90 4.59 15.57 4.98
CA PHE A 90 5.28 15.13 3.77
C PHE A 90 6.39 14.14 4.14
N GLU A 91 6.71 13.24 3.22
CA GLU A 91 7.81 12.28 3.38
C GLU A 91 9.18 12.99 3.36
N ASP A 92 10.23 12.33 3.87
CA ASP A 92 11.58 12.88 3.84
C ASP A 92 12.17 12.95 2.43
N VAL A 93 11.70 12.07 1.55
CA VAL A 93 12.03 12.01 0.12
C VAL A 93 10.74 11.79 -0.65
N GLY A 94 10.53 12.52 -1.73
CA GLY A 94 9.27 12.32 -2.46
C GLY A 94 9.09 13.26 -3.63
N THR A 95 7.83 13.39 -4.03
CA THR A 95 7.38 14.29 -5.10
C THR A 95 6.30 15.22 -4.56
N ILE A 96 6.43 16.48 -4.86
CA ILE A 96 5.41 17.51 -4.63
C ILE A 96 4.89 18.01 -5.97
N THR A 97 3.64 18.45 -5.99
CA THR A 97 3.00 19.06 -7.15
C THR A 97 2.67 20.52 -6.84
N ILE A 98 3.06 21.43 -7.71
CA ILE A 98 2.69 22.84 -7.66
C ILE A 98 2.04 23.21 -8.99
N GLY A 99 0.74 23.49 -8.95
CA GLY A 99 -0.04 23.65 -10.19
C GLY A 99 -0.10 22.36 -11.01
N THR A 100 0.58 22.35 -12.15
CA THR A 100 0.69 21.17 -13.03
C THR A 100 2.10 20.60 -13.09
N GLU A 101 3.02 21.10 -12.27
CA GLU A 101 4.40 20.63 -12.22
C GLU A 101 4.63 19.69 -11.06
N ASP A 102 5.25 18.55 -11.35
CA ASP A 102 5.80 17.65 -10.35
C ASP A 102 7.29 17.94 -10.12
N ILE A 103 7.68 17.97 -8.86
CA ILE A 103 9.03 18.28 -8.42
C ILE A 103 9.47 17.22 -7.42
N THR A 104 10.58 16.54 -7.68
CA THR A 104 11.14 15.59 -6.71
C THR A 104 12.16 16.28 -5.80
N TYR A 105 12.24 15.76 -4.58
CA TYR A 105 13.21 16.21 -3.57
C TYR A 105 13.76 14.99 -2.81
N THR A 106 14.98 15.11 -2.26
CA THR A 106 15.63 13.99 -1.57
C THR A 106 15.88 14.24 -0.08
N ALA A 107 15.47 15.39 0.44
CA ALA A 107 15.51 15.71 1.85
C ALA A 107 14.51 16.84 2.17
N LYS A 108 14.20 17.05 3.44
CA LYS A 108 13.41 18.19 3.90
C LYS A 108 13.87 18.69 5.26
N THR A 109 13.51 19.92 5.57
CA THR A 109 13.52 20.52 6.92
C THR A 109 12.07 20.76 7.37
N ALA A 110 11.86 21.47 8.46
CA ALA A 110 10.51 21.81 8.91
C ALA A 110 9.70 22.69 7.91
N THR A 111 10.43 23.46 7.08
CA THR A 111 9.80 24.44 6.16
C THR A 111 10.40 24.42 4.75
N THR A 112 11.23 23.45 4.39
CA THR A 112 11.92 23.49 3.11
C THR A 112 12.09 22.08 2.56
N PHE A 113 11.75 21.86 1.30
CA PHE A 113 12.15 20.69 0.53
C PHE A 113 13.54 20.99 -0.06
N THR A 114 14.48 20.08 0.13
CA THR A 114 15.91 20.29 -0.10
C THR A 114 16.59 19.02 -0.63
N GLY A 115 17.91 19.06 -0.72
CA GLY A 115 18.72 17.99 -1.29
C GLY A 115 18.78 18.09 -2.81
N THR A 116 18.56 16.99 -3.52
CA THR A 116 18.47 17.02 -4.97
C THR A 116 17.04 17.37 -5.36
N ILE A 117 16.85 18.56 -5.93
CA ILE A 117 15.59 19.02 -6.48
C ILE A 117 15.60 18.76 -7.99
N ALA A 118 14.61 18.01 -8.50
CA ALA A 118 14.43 17.83 -9.92
C ALA A 118 13.05 18.37 -10.33
N ARG A 119 13.07 19.40 -11.17
CA ARG A 119 11.91 20.09 -11.72
C ARG A 119 11.35 19.30 -12.90
N GLY A 120 10.06 19.44 -13.15
CA GLY A 120 9.40 18.77 -14.28
C GLY A 120 9.42 17.23 -14.19
N ALA A 121 9.39 16.66 -13.00
CA ALA A 121 9.34 15.22 -12.80
C ALA A 121 8.07 14.61 -13.43
N ASN A 122 8.03 13.30 -13.59
CA ASN A 122 6.89 12.56 -14.16
C ASN A 122 6.42 13.09 -15.52
N SER A 123 7.37 13.60 -16.34
CA SER A 123 7.09 14.18 -17.66
C SER A 123 6.24 15.47 -17.64
N THR A 124 6.19 16.15 -16.50
CA THR A 124 5.63 17.49 -16.41
C THR A 124 6.62 18.54 -16.92
N THR A 125 6.18 19.77 -17.07
CA THR A 125 7.04 20.86 -17.55
C THR A 125 7.37 21.81 -16.41
N PRO A 126 8.64 22.14 -16.16
CA PRO A 126 9.03 23.16 -15.20
C PRO A 126 8.33 24.49 -15.48
N ALA A 127 7.83 25.14 -14.43
CA ALA A 127 7.08 26.39 -14.53
C ALA A 127 7.45 27.37 -13.42
N THR A 128 7.07 28.62 -13.60
CA THR A 128 7.13 29.62 -12.52
C THR A 128 5.92 29.47 -11.61
N HIS A 129 6.10 29.70 -10.30
CA HIS A 129 5.06 29.65 -9.32
C HIS A 129 5.06 30.91 -8.47
N ILE A 130 3.89 31.46 -8.22
CA ILE A 130 3.74 32.64 -7.37
C ILE A 130 3.80 32.24 -5.90
N ASP A 131 4.13 33.18 -5.06
CA ASP A 131 4.01 33.07 -3.61
C ASP A 131 2.59 32.59 -3.22
N ASP A 132 2.47 31.86 -2.14
CA ASP A 132 1.21 31.25 -1.69
C ASP A 132 0.57 30.21 -2.65
N SER A 133 1.29 29.78 -3.70
CA SER A 133 0.83 28.65 -4.52
C SER A 133 0.67 27.41 -3.66
N THR A 134 -0.41 26.67 -3.87
CA THR A 134 -0.61 25.39 -3.18
C THR A 134 0.45 24.39 -3.63
N VAL A 135 1.15 23.84 -2.65
CA VAL A 135 2.08 22.73 -2.79
C VAL A 135 1.40 21.50 -2.21
N SER A 136 1.16 20.50 -3.04
CA SER A 136 0.52 19.25 -2.63
C SER A 136 1.47 18.07 -2.78
N ARG A 137 1.22 17.02 -2.01
CA ARG A 137 1.89 15.75 -2.26
C ARG A 137 1.14 15.03 -3.36
N ALA A 138 1.85 14.56 -4.38
CA ALA A 138 1.28 13.62 -5.34
C ALA A 138 0.83 12.35 -4.60
N ASN A 139 -0.36 11.86 -4.95
CA ASN A 139 -0.81 10.55 -4.49
C ASN A 139 0.09 9.49 -5.10
N VAL A 140 0.62 8.61 -4.28
CA VAL A 140 1.62 7.63 -4.74
C VAL A 140 1.37 6.25 -4.16
N TRP A 141 1.85 5.26 -4.90
CA TRP A 141 1.96 3.88 -4.45
C TRP A 141 3.30 3.68 -3.72
N TYR A 142 3.24 3.21 -2.50
CA TYR A 142 4.44 2.84 -1.73
C TYR A 142 4.64 1.33 -1.78
N ASP A 143 5.83 0.87 -2.20
CA ASP A 143 6.24 -0.51 -2.05
C ASP A 143 6.45 -0.82 -0.57
N VAL A 144 5.54 -1.58 0.01
CA VAL A 144 5.60 -2.01 1.42
C VAL A 144 5.97 -3.49 1.55
N THR A 145 6.46 -4.10 0.49
CA THR A 145 6.97 -5.47 0.51
C THR A 145 7.98 -5.65 1.64
N ARG A 146 7.98 -6.80 2.28
CA ARG A 146 8.90 -7.14 3.38
C ARG A 146 10.37 -6.97 2.96
N THR A 147 11.23 -6.70 3.93
CA THR A 147 12.67 -6.50 3.68
C THR A 147 13.42 -7.79 3.40
N SER A 148 12.86 -8.93 3.80
CA SER A 148 13.41 -10.26 3.55
C SER A 148 13.35 -10.69 2.08
N GLY A 149 12.65 -9.95 1.24
CA GLY A 149 12.58 -10.18 -0.20
C GLY A 149 11.16 -10.30 -0.75
N ASP A 150 11.07 -10.53 -2.05
CA ASP A 150 9.82 -10.70 -2.77
C ASP A 150 9.05 -11.94 -2.29
N TYR A 151 7.74 -11.94 -2.48
CA TYR A 151 6.88 -13.09 -2.18
C TYR A 151 6.94 -14.13 -3.29
N SER A 152 6.69 -15.39 -2.92
CA SER A 152 6.73 -16.52 -3.83
C SER A 152 5.36 -16.93 -4.36
N THR A 153 4.38 -16.01 -4.34
CA THR A 153 3.02 -16.26 -4.77
C THR A 153 2.93 -16.48 -6.27
N THR A 154 2.12 -17.43 -6.71
CA THR A 154 1.77 -17.66 -8.11
C THR A 154 0.34 -17.18 -8.40
N ALA A 155 -0.06 -17.17 -9.66
CA ALA A 155 -1.44 -16.81 -10.03
C ALA A 155 -2.50 -17.81 -9.52
N ALA A 156 -2.08 -18.95 -8.98
CA ALA A 156 -2.97 -19.95 -8.42
C ALA A 156 -3.30 -19.71 -6.94
N GLU A 157 -2.45 -18.96 -6.23
CA GLU A 157 -2.65 -18.61 -4.83
C GLU A 157 -3.28 -17.23 -4.71
N ASN A 158 -4.16 -17.10 -3.74
CA ASN A 158 -4.86 -15.84 -3.48
C ASN A 158 -4.42 -15.26 -2.14
N TRP A 159 -4.10 -13.99 -2.16
CA TRP A 159 -3.96 -13.22 -0.95
C TRP A 159 -5.27 -13.14 -0.19
N THR A 160 -5.21 -13.29 1.10
CA THR A 160 -6.28 -12.94 2.03
C THR A 160 -5.79 -11.90 3.01
N ALA A 161 -6.68 -11.03 3.46
CA ALA A 161 -6.34 -9.94 4.36
C ALA A 161 -7.42 -9.77 5.43
N THR A 162 -7.01 -9.40 6.63
CA THR A 162 -7.89 -9.02 7.72
C THR A 162 -7.25 -7.92 8.56
N ILE A 163 -8.07 -7.21 9.33
CA ILE A 163 -7.60 -6.19 10.27
C ILE A 163 -7.88 -6.68 11.67
N ILE A 164 -6.84 -6.74 12.49
CA ILE A 164 -6.92 -7.17 13.89
C ILE A 164 -6.31 -6.07 14.75
N GLY A 165 -7.11 -5.42 15.60
CA GLY A 165 -6.63 -4.37 16.50
C GLY A 165 -5.93 -3.19 15.80
N GLY A 166 -6.37 -2.85 14.58
CA GLY A 166 -5.74 -1.78 13.80
C GLY A 166 -4.50 -2.20 13.01
N VAL A 167 -4.12 -3.48 13.05
CA VAL A 167 -3.01 -4.03 12.29
C VAL A 167 -3.56 -4.82 11.11
N LEU A 168 -3.05 -4.57 9.92
CA LEU A 168 -3.33 -5.39 8.75
C LEU A 168 -2.54 -6.69 8.84
N VAL A 169 -3.23 -7.82 8.70
CA VAL A 169 -2.62 -9.14 8.60
C VAL A 169 -2.99 -9.72 7.24
N MET A 170 -2.00 -10.21 6.52
CA MET A 170 -2.14 -10.79 5.19
C MET A 170 -1.45 -12.15 5.10
N THR A 171 -2.01 -13.05 4.31
CA THR A 171 -1.37 -14.32 3.95
C THR A 171 -1.71 -14.72 2.53
N ASN A 172 -0.76 -15.35 1.85
CA ASN A 172 -0.95 -15.96 0.54
C ASN A 172 -0.98 -17.49 0.61
N GLY A 173 -0.88 -18.06 1.82
CA GLY A 173 -0.88 -19.49 2.04
C GLY A 173 0.42 -20.20 1.66
N PHE A 174 1.45 -19.46 1.26
CA PHE A 174 2.74 -19.99 0.79
C PHE A 174 3.93 -19.43 1.59
N ASP A 175 3.99 -18.11 1.71
CA ASP A 175 4.96 -17.42 2.57
C ASP A 175 4.40 -17.29 4.00
N ASP A 176 5.27 -16.98 4.95
CA ASP A 176 4.86 -16.68 6.32
C ASP A 176 3.78 -15.57 6.32
N PRO A 177 2.79 -15.66 7.21
CA PRO A 177 1.83 -14.58 7.37
C PRO A 177 2.53 -13.26 7.63
N GLN A 178 2.01 -12.19 7.05
CA GLN A 178 2.58 -10.87 7.12
C GLN A 178 1.70 -9.94 7.94
N TYR A 179 2.29 -8.98 8.61
CA TYR A 179 1.55 -7.88 9.20
C TYR A 179 2.12 -6.53 8.80
N TRP A 180 1.26 -5.53 8.75
CA TRP A 180 1.63 -4.16 8.52
C TRP A 180 0.93 -3.28 9.54
N ALA A 181 1.73 -2.50 10.27
CA ALA A 181 1.26 -1.56 11.27
C ALA A 181 1.83 -0.18 10.98
N LEU A 182 0.98 0.82 10.99
CA LEU A 182 1.41 2.20 10.97
C LEU A 182 1.92 2.57 12.36
N THR A 183 3.06 3.23 12.37
CA THR A 183 3.61 3.84 13.57
C THR A 183 3.67 5.34 13.36
N ASP A 184 3.11 6.11 14.30
CA ASP A 184 3.14 7.56 14.23
C ASP A 184 4.57 8.09 14.02
N GLY A 185 4.72 8.98 13.04
CA GLY A 185 5.99 9.59 12.71
C GLY A 185 6.93 8.75 11.83
N ILE A 186 6.54 7.52 11.45
CA ILE A 186 7.30 6.73 10.48
C ILE A 186 6.69 6.91 9.09
N PRO A 187 7.48 7.34 8.09
CA PRO A 187 7.00 7.52 6.73
C PRO A 187 6.52 6.21 6.10
N LEU A 188 5.48 6.28 5.26
CA LEU A 188 4.98 5.12 4.50
C LEU A 188 6.04 4.52 3.58
N SER A 189 6.92 5.35 3.03
CA SER A 189 8.03 4.90 2.17
C SER A 189 8.99 3.94 2.88
N THR A 190 9.07 4.00 4.20
CA THR A 190 9.95 3.16 5.02
C THR A 190 9.21 2.08 5.80
N THR A 191 7.87 2.17 5.90
CA THR A 191 7.06 1.18 6.60
C THR A 191 6.88 -0.07 5.74
N LYS A 192 7.46 -1.19 6.15
CA LYS A 192 7.43 -2.45 5.40
C LYS A 192 6.57 -3.49 6.10
N MET A 193 6.00 -4.42 5.30
CA MET A 193 5.43 -5.65 5.82
C MET A 193 6.48 -6.39 6.64
N GLN A 194 6.04 -7.03 7.70
CA GLN A 194 6.89 -7.82 8.59
C GLN A 194 6.33 -9.23 8.67
N ASP A 195 7.25 -10.21 8.71
CA ASP A 195 6.88 -11.60 8.92
C ASP A 195 6.30 -11.74 10.34
N LEU A 196 5.16 -12.40 10.46
CA LEU A 196 4.52 -12.67 11.72
C LEU A 196 5.19 -13.87 12.40
N ASN A 197 6.38 -13.65 12.94
CA ASN A 197 7.32 -14.65 13.43
C ASN A 197 6.90 -15.41 14.71
N ASN A 198 5.73 -15.10 15.26
CA ASN A 198 5.23 -15.73 16.49
C ASN A 198 4.01 -16.62 16.25
N PHE A 199 3.75 -17.02 15.02
CA PHE A 199 2.91 -18.18 14.82
C PHE A 199 3.73 -19.41 15.21
N PRO A 200 3.21 -20.30 16.04
CA PRO A 200 3.89 -21.56 16.29
C PRO A 200 4.14 -22.22 14.93
N SER A 201 5.39 -22.47 14.62
CA SER A 201 5.74 -23.27 13.45
C SER A 201 4.95 -24.57 13.53
N LEU A 202 4.48 -25.06 12.38
CA LEU A 202 3.81 -26.35 12.33
C LEU A 202 4.75 -27.38 12.91
N THR A 203 4.53 -27.79 14.14
CA THR A 203 5.30 -28.86 14.77
C THR A 203 4.87 -30.16 14.10
N ALA A 204 5.80 -30.84 13.48
CA ALA A 204 5.52 -32.13 12.88
C ALA A 204 5.09 -33.14 13.98
N LEU A 205 4.14 -34.00 13.64
CA LEU A 205 3.81 -35.12 14.51
C LEU A 205 5.00 -36.08 14.55
N ASP A 206 5.39 -36.50 15.75
CA ASP A 206 6.39 -37.57 15.93
C ASP A 206 5.79 -38.91 15.59
N GLY A 207 5.88 -39.26 14.31
CA GLY A 207 5.35 -40.50 13.75
C GLY A 207 3.91 -40.39 13.22
N ALA A 208 3.50 -41.41 12.50
CA ALA A 208 2.15 -41.53 11.98
C ALA A 208 1.17 -41.85 13.11
N ILE A 209 0.04 -41.15 13.16
CA ILE A 209 -1.10 -41.57 13.99
C ILE A 209 -1.65 -42.85 13.38
N THR A 210 -1.11 -44.01 13.73
CA THR A 210 -1.61 -45.31 13.29
C THR A 210 -2.65 -45.76 14.32
N GLY A 211 -3.93 -45.89 13.90
CA GLY A 211 -5.08 -46.17 14.76
C GLY A 211 -5.12 -47.54 15.41
N THR A 212 -4.02 -48.18 15.78
CA THR A 212 -3.97 -49.52 16.33
C THR A 212 -3.26 -49.64 17.69
N GLY A 213 -3.31 -48.60 18.45
CA GLY A 213 -2.80 -48.69 19.80
C GLY A 213 -3.10 -47.36 20.46
N VAL A 214 -4.30 -47.25 20.95
CA VAL A 214 -4.82 -46.07 21.60
C VAL A 214 -4.01 -45.80 22.86
N PRO A 215 -3.03 -44.86 22.84
CA PRO A 215 -2.81 -44.05 24.00
C PRO A 215 -4.07 -43.20 24.19
N SER A 216 -4.39 -42.83 25.38
CA SER A 216 -5.54 -41.98 25.70
C SER A 216 -5.94 -41.08 24.54
N PRO A 217 -7.21 -40.99 24.14
CA PRO A 217 -7.65 -40.24 22.95
C PRO A 217 -7.30 -38.73 22.99
N ASP A 218 -6.64 -38.29 24.02
CA ASP A 218 -6.35 -36.91 24.34
C ASP A 218 -4.86 -36.53 24.24
N GLU A 219 -3.99 -37.44 23.83
CA GLU A 219 -2.53 -37.16 23.74
C GLU A 219 -2.07 -37.17 22.28
N ILE A 220 -1.57 -36.03 21.83
CA ILE A 220 -0.86 -35.89 20.54
C ILE A 220 0.61 -35.70 20.88
N VAL A 221 1.45 -36.62 20.42
CA VAL A 221 2.89 -36.49 20.54
C VAL A 221 3.44 -35.69 19.39
N VAL A 222 4.19 -34.66 19.68
CA VAL A 222 4.84 -33.76 18.71
C VAL A 222 6.35 -33.75 18.94
N ASP A 223 7.11 -33.44 17.90
CA ASP A 223 8.59 -33.43 17.96
C ASP A 223 9.12 -32.39 18.97
N SER A 224 8.39 -31.32 19.18
CA SER A 224 8.75 -30.29 20.14
C SER A 224 7.50 -29.61 20.70
N THR A 225 7.49 -29.31 21.96
CA THR A 225 6.47 -28.48 22.63
C THR A 225 6.97 -27.08 22.93
N ALA A 226 8.16 -26.72 22.41
CA ALA A 226 8.78 -25.43 22.72
C ALA A 226 7.94 -24.24 22.28
N ASP A 227 7.14 -24.41 21.23
CA ASP A 227 6.28 -23.35 20.67
C ASP A 227 4.86 -23.34 21.28
N PHE A 228 4.55 -24.30 22.15
CA PHE A 228 3.26 -24.34 22.83
C PHE A 228 3.41 -23.85 24.27
N PRO A 229 2.80 -22.73 24.66
CA PRO A 229 2.85 -22.29 26.05
C PRO A 229 2.12 -23.29 26.93
N ILE A 230 2.83 -23.85 27.91
CA ILE A 230 2.22 -24.67 28.97
C ILE A 230 1.51 -23.72 29.91
N THR A 231 0.22 -23.51 29.69
CA THR A 231 -0.63 -22.88 30.70
C THR A 231 -1.11 -23.97 31.66
N GLY A 232 -0.53 -24.04 32.84
CA GLY A 232 -1.03 -24.80 33.95
C GLY A 232 -2.17 -24.09 34.66
#